data_ab1fd622e6de3e6ce0743467063ce3d4
#
_entry.id   ab1fd622e6de3e6ce0743467063ce3d4
#
_cell.length_a   1.000
_cell.length_b   1.000
_cell.length_c   1.000
_cell.angle_alpha   90.00
_cell.angle_beta   90.00
_cell.angle_gamma   90.00
#
_symmetry.space_group_name_H-M   'P 1'
#
loop_
_entity.id
_entity.type
_entity.pdbx_description
1 polymer ?
#
loop_
_entity_poly.entity_id
_entity_poly.type
_entity_poly.pdbx_seq_one_letter_code
_entity_poly.pdbx_strand_id
1 'polypeptide(L)'
;MAHNSNTVKRKEIRIPIPIFFKLMISMLFVATIPIFLLGIVSMGGTASITASLGLQTTIILLTIVTLAIVLMWSFFLASSITNPIVKLSTIAQSMSQGEIKTSEIDVISNDEIGELVISFNKLINTYRILDTLAKDDTGTKEV
;
A
#
# COMPACT_ATOMS: atom_id res chain seq x y z
N MET A 1 11.77 -16.94 44.30
CA MET A 1 10.88 -15.80 43.93
C MET A 1 11.03 -15.55 42.44
N ALA A 2 10.15 -16.13 41.65
CA ALA A 2 10.15 -15.98 40.20
C ALA A 2 9.20 -14.85 39.85
N HIS A 3 9.75 -13.74 39.33
CA HIS A 3 8.98 -12.59 38.85
C HIS A 3 8.45 -12.91 37.45
N ASN A 4 7.20 -13.32 37.40
CA ASN A 4 6.47 -13.59 36.15
C ASN A 4 6.00 -12.26 35.57
N SER A 5 6.80 -11.65 34.71
CA SER A 5 6.40 -10.49 33.93
C SER A 5 5.54 -10.93 32.74
N ASN A 6 4.25 -11.09 32.97
CA ASN A 6 3.24 -11.16 31.93
C ASN A 6 3.24 -9.84 31.15
N THR A 7 4.04 -9.77 30.11
CA THR A 7 3.90 -8.74 29.06
C THR A 7 2.60 -9.02 28.32
N VAL A 8 1.53 -8.40 28.78
CA VAL A 8 0.27 -8.29 28.06
C VAL A 8 0.60 -7.56 26.76
N LYS A 9 0.80 -8.33 25.66
CA LYS A 9 0.82 -7.79 24.32
C LYS A 9 -0.49 -7.02 24.13
N ARG A 10 -0.45 -5.71 24.21
CA ARG A 10 -1.55 -4.84 23.79
C ARG A 10 -1.86 -5.21 22.35
N LYS A 11 -2.97 -5.88 22.14
CA LYS A 11 -3.56 -6.07 20.82
C LYS A 11 -3.98 -4.68 20.38
N GLU A 12 -3.14 -4.01 19.60
CA GLU A 12 -3.52 -2.76 18.93
C GLU A 12 -4.79 -3.07 18.16
N ILE A 13 -5.87 -2.45 18.56
CA ILE A 13 -7.14 -2.48 17.82
C ILE A 13 -6.89 -1.63 16.59
N ARG A 14 -6.34 -2.25 15.55
CA ARG A 14 -6.19 -1.62 14.24
C ARG A 14 -7.55 -1.68 13.59
N ILE A 15 -8.19 -0.52 13.48
CA ILE A 15 -9.44 -0.38 12.75
C ILE A 15 -9.11 -0.60 11.27
N PRO A 16 -9.58 -1.68 10.63
CA PRO A 16 -9.35 -1.89 9.21
C PRO A 16 -10.07 -0.80 8.42
N ILE A 17 -9.35 0.05 7.74
CA ILE A 17 -9.95 1.01 6.81
C ILE A 17 -10.08 0.28 5.48
N PRO A 18 -11.29 -0.04 5.01
CA PRO A 18 -11.51 -0.74 3.76
C PRO A 18 -10.80 -0.03 2.61
N ILE A 19 -10.17 -0.78 1.72
CA ILE A 19 -9.45 -0.26 0.55
C ILE A 19 -10.37 0.62 -0.30
N PHE A 20 -11.66 0.28 -0.34
CA PHE A 20 -12.69 1.05 -0.99
C PHE A 20 -12.76 2.50 -0.46
N PHE A 21 -12.76 2.70 0.87
CA PHE A 21 -12.74 4.03 1.47
C PHE A 21 -11.46 4.80 1.16
N LYS A 22 -10.32 4.12 1.17
CA LYS A 22 -9.03 4.70 0.84
C LYS A 22 -9.01 5.20 -0.60
N LEU A 23 -9.52 4.40 -1.53
CA LEU A 23 -9.64 4.77 -2.94
C LEU A 23 -10.65 5.89 -3.14
N MET A 24 -11.82 5.81 -2.52
CA MET A 24 -12.87 6.82 -2.62
C MET A 24 -12.41 8.18 -2.11
N ILE A 25 -11.80 8.24 -0.92
CA ILE A 25 -11.26 9.47 -0.33
C ILE A 25 -10.14 10.03 -1.22
N SER A 26 -9.26 9.17 -1.73
CA SER A 26 -8.18 9.57 -2.62
C SER A 26 -8.71 10.17 -3.93
N MET A 27 -9.71 9.55 -4.52
CA MET A 27 -10.33 10.03 -5.76
C MET A 27 -11.05 11.37 -5.53
N LEU A 28 -11.77 11.49 -4.41
CA LEU A 28 -12.40 12.74 -3.99
C LEU A 28 -11.36 13.87 -3.81
N PHE A 29 -10.25 13.54 -3.14
CA PHE A 29 -9.17 14.51 -2.89
C PHE A 29 -8.55 15.03 -4.19
N VAL A 30 -8.22 14.14 -5.12
CA VAL A 30 -7.68 14.48 -6.44
C VAL A 30 -8.65 15.35 -7.24
N ALA A 31 -9.95 15.08 -7.17
CA ALA A 31 -10.97 15.89 -7.84
C ALA A 31 -11.19 17.27 -7.18
N THR A 32 -11.13 17.33 -5.85
CA THR A 32 -11.44 18.54 -5.08
C THR A 32 -10.34 19.59 -5.14
N ILE A 33 -9.06 19.18 -5.20
CA ILE A 33 -7.92 20.12 -5.21
C ILE A 33 -7.99 21.12 -6.35
N PRO A 34 -8.16 20.71 -7.63
CA PRO A 34 -8.24 21.66 -8.75
C PRO A 34 -9.41 22.63 -8.62
N ILE A 35 -10.56 22.13 -8.16
CA ILE A 35 -11.78 22.95 -8.00
C ILE A 35 -11.56 24.00 -6.90
N PHE A 36 -10.96 23.60 -5.78
CA PHE A 36 -10.67 24.50 -4.67
C PHE A 36 -9.67 25.59 -5.07
N LEU A 37 -8.61 25.23 -5.79
CA LEU A 37 -7.63 26.18 -6.32
C LEU A 37 -8.25 27.17 -7.31
N LEU A 38 -9.11 26.69 -8.21
CA LEU A 38 -9.85 27.53 -9.12
C LEU A 38 -10.76 28.53 -8.37
N GLY A 39 -11.40 28.07 -7.29
CA GLY A 39 -12.22 28.90 -6.41
C GLY A 39 -11.41 30.04 -5.76
N ILE A 40 -10.21 29.74 -5.24
CA ILE A 40 -9.33 30.76 -4.64
C ILE A 40 -8.93 31.81 -5.69
N VAL A 41 -8.59 31.39 -6.90
CA VAL A 41 -8.26 32.31 -8.00
C VAL A 41 -9.43 33.19 -8.36
N SER A 42 -10.63 32.59 -8.48
CA SER A 42 -11.88 33.32 -8.81
C SER A 42 -12.26 34.36 -7.76
N MET A 43 -11.97 34.10 -6.49
CA MET A 43 -12.26 35.05 -5.38
C MET A 43 -11.19 36.12 -5.23
N GLY A 44 -10.21 36.20 -6.13
CA GLY A 44 -9.12 37.17 -6.07
C GLY A 44 -8.03 36.86 -5.06
N GLY A 45 -7.99 35.63 -4.51
CA GLY A 45 -6.97 35.19 -3.54
C GLY A 45 -5.54 35.21 -4.08
N THR A 46 -5.37 35.35 -5.41
CA THR A 46 -4.07 35.48 -6.07
C THR A 46 -3.81 36.92 -6.59
N ALA A 47 -4.60 37.90 -6.17
CA ALA A 47 -4.53 39.25 -6.71
C ALA A 47 -3.12 39.88 -6.62
N SER A 48 -2.40 39.67 -5.51
CA SER A 48 -1.03 40.15 -5.32
C SER A 48 -0.04 39.47 -6.26
N ILE A 49 -0.18 38.17 -6.49
CA ILE A 49 0.66 37.37 -7.37
C ILE A 49 0.37 37.75 -8.84
N THR A 50 -0.91 37.89 -9.16
CA THR A 50 -1.36 38.29 -10.50
C THR A 50 -0.90 39.71 -10.85
N ALA A 51 -0.86 40.63 -9.90
CA ALA A 51 -0.36 41.97 -10.08
C ALA A 51 1.15 42.00 -10.35
N SER A 52 1.93 41.08 -9.76
CA SER A 52 3.39 41.02 -9.91
C SER A 52 3.85 40.23 -11.14
N LEU A 53 3.17 39.10 -11.43
CA LEU A 53 3.61 38.19 -12.50
C LEU A 53 2.73 38.22 -13.74
N GLY A 54 1.60 38.90 -13.71
CA GLY A 54 0.59 38.89 -14.76
C GLY A 54 -0.32 37.66 -14.68
N LEU A 55 -1.55 37.81 -15.19
CA LEU A 55 -2.60 36.80 -15.11
C LEU A 55 -2.21 35.47 -15.79
N GLN A 56 -1.63 35.55 -16.98
CA GLN A 56 -1.25 34.39 -17.79
C GLN A 56 -0.20 33.52 -17.07
N THR A 57 0.85 34.15 -16.55
CA THR A 57 1.93 33.46 -15.83
C THR A 57 1.40 32.81 -14.53
N THR A 58 0.51 33.51 -13.82
CA THR A 58 -0.10 33.00 -12.59
C THR A 58 -0.92 31.73 -12.85
N ILE A 59 -1.72 31.72 -13.94
CA ILE A 59 -2.52 30.53 -14.31
C ILE A 59 -1.61 29.36 -14.66
N ILE A 60 -0.57 29.58 -15.47
CA ILE A 60 0.37 28.51 -15.86
C ILE A 60 1.06 27.93 -14.62
N LEU A 61 1.58 28.79 -13.74
CA LEU A 61 2.26 28.35 -12.51
C LEU A 61 1.33 27.54 -11.61
N LEU A 62 0.10 28.00 -11.42
CA LEU A 62 -0.89 27.30 -10.62
C LEU A 62 -1.24 25.93 -11.21
N THR A 63 -1.36 25.84 -12.52
CA THR A 63 -1.63 24.57 -13.23
C THR A 63 -0.48 23.59 -13.03
N ILE A 64 0.77 24.03 -13.15
CA ILE A 64 1.95 23.19 -12.96
C ILE A 64 2.02 22.69 -11.50
N VAL A 65 1.78 23.55 -10.52
CA VAL A 65 1.78 23.17 -9.10
C VAL A 65 0.67 22.15 -8.81
N THR A 66 -0.53 22.37 -9.33
CA THR A 66 -1.65 21.43 -9.16
C THR A 66 -1.34 20.08 -9.78
N LEU A 67 -0.78 20.08 -10.99
CA LEU A 67 -0.40 18.86 -11.69
C LEU A 67 0.66 18.07 -10.88
N ALA A 68 1.67 18.75 -10.35
CA ALA A 68 2.71 18.13 -9.53
C ALA A 68 2.13 17.48 -8.27
N ILE A 69 1.22 18.16 -7.57
CA ILE A 69 0.56 17.62 -6.36
C ILE A 69 -0.26 16.38 -6.72
N VAL A 70 -1.05 16.42 -7.79
CA VAL A 70 -1.88 15.30 -8.23
C VAL A 70 -1.03 14.09 -8.62
N LEU A 71 0.05 14.31 -9.37
CA LEU A 71 0.96 13.23 -9.77
C LEU A 71 1.66 12.60 -8.57
N MET A 72 2.15 13.41 -7.64
CA MET A 72 2.79 12.91 -6.41
C MET A 72 1.82 12.06 -5.58
N TRP A 73 0.58 12.51 -5.41
CA TRP A 73 -0.44 11.78 -4.69
C TRP A 73 -0.84 10.48 -5.40
N SER A 74 -1.00 10.53 -6.72
CA SER A 74 -1.32 9.36 -7.54
C SER A 74 -0.22 8.29 -7.45
N PHE A 75 1.04 8.70 -7.50
CA PHE A 75 2.18 7.80 -7.35
C PHE A 75 2.20 7.13 -5.97
N PHE A 76 1.96 7.90 -4.91
CA PHE A 76 1.89 7.37 -3.55
C PHE A 76 0.78 6.33 -3.40
N LEU A 77 -0.40 6.60 -3.96
CA LEU A 77 -1.53 5.68 -3.91
C LEU A 77 -1.26 4.41 -4.72
N ALA A 78 -0.74 4.56 -5.94
CA ALA A 78 -0.41 3.43 -6.80
C ALA A 78 0.62 2.51 -6.15
N SER A 79 1.68 3.05 -5.55
CA SER A 79 2.70 2.25 -4.87
C SER A 79 2.18 1.53 -3.63
N SER A 80 1.22 2.10 -2.93
CA SER A 80 0.59 1.49 -1.73
C SER A 80 -0.19 0.21 -2.06
N ILE A 81 -0.69 0.06 -3.27
CA ILE A 81 -1.50 -1.10 -3.71
C ILE A 81 -0.66 -2.04 -4.57
N THR A 82 0.05 -1.50 -5.55
CA THR A 82 0.76 -2.29 -6.57
C THR A 82 1.91 -3.09 -5.97
N ASN A 83 2.70 -2.50 -5.07
CA ASN A 83 3.87 -3.16 -4.50
C ASN A 83 3.56 -4.49 -3.78
N PRO A 84 2.58 -4.56 -2.85
CA PRO A 84 2.25 -5.83 -2.22
C PRO A 84 1.68 -6.85 -3.21
N ILE A 85 0.88 -6.44 -4.18
CA ILE A 85 0.30 -7.35 -5.18
C ILE A 85 1.39 -7.95 -6.08
N VAL A 86 2.35 -7.15 -6.53
CA VAL A 86 3.48 -7.63 -7.34
C VAL A 86 4.31 -8.63 -6.55
N LYS A 87 4.61 -8.37 -5.27
CA LYS A 87 5.32 -9.31 -4.39
C LYS A 87 4.56 -10.63 -4.25
N LEU A 88 3.25 -10.59 -3.99
CA LEU A 88 2.40 -11.78 -3.93
C LEU A 88 2.46 -12.59 -5.23
N SER A 89 2.34 -11.92 -6.38
CA SER A 89 2.40 -12.54 -7.69
C SER A 89 3.76 -13.23 -7.94
N THR A 90 4.87 -12.56 -7.60
CA THR A 90 6.21 -13.13 -7.76
C THR A 90 6.42 -14.38 -6.90
N ILE A 91 5.96 -14.34 -5.66
CA ILE A 91 6.08 -15.49 -4.74
C ILE A 91 5.19 -16.64 -5.20
N ALA A 92 3.95 -16.35 -5.63
CA ALA A 92 3.06 -17.37 -6.19
C ALA A 92 3.68 -18.05 -7.40
N GLN A 93 4.34 -17.29 -8.27
CA GLN A 93 5.05 -17.83 -9.43
C GLN A 93 6.22 -18.71 -9.03
N SER A 94 7.06 -18.29 -8.07
CA SER A 94 8.17 -19.10 -7.56
C SER A 94 7.67 -20.39 -6.91
N MET A 95 6.58 -20.36 -6.15
CA MET A 95 5.97 -21.54 -5.57
C MET A 95 5.46 -22.52 -6.64
N SER A 96 4.89 -22.02 -7.74
CA SER A 96 4.41 -22.86 -8.84
C SER A 96 5.57 -23.55 -9.59
N GLN A 97 6.77 -23.02 -9.51
CA GLN A 97 7.99 -23.58 -10.07
C GLN A 97 8.74 -24.53 -9.11
N GLY A 98 8.17 -24.73 -7.90
CA GLY A 98 8.80 -25.56 -6.86
C GLY A 98 9.95 -24.86 -6.12
N GLU A 99 10.21 -23.58 -6.41
CA GLU A 99 11.21 -22.79 -5.69
C GLU A 99 10.58 -22.16 -4.44
N ILE A 100 10.80 -22.80 -3.28
CA ILE A 100 10.34 -22.26 -2.00
C ILE A 100 11.38 -21.26 -1.48
N LYS A 101 11.54 -20.12 -2.13
CA LYS A 101 12.25 -18.97 -1.56
C LYS A 101 11.33 -18.28 -0.56
N THR A 102 11.35 -18.78 0.65
CA THR A 102 10.48 -18.36 1.74
C THR A 102 10.98 -17.10 2.41
N SER A 103 10.72 -15.94 1.83
CA SER A 103 10.67 -14.73 2.63
C SER A 103 9.20 -14.46 2.98
N GLU A 104 8.91 -14.45 4.27
CA GLU A 104 7.64 -13.97 4.79
C GLU A 104 7.41 -12.54 4.29
N ILE A 105 6.19 -12.26 3.82
CA ILE A 105 5.85 -10.94 3.30
C ILE A 105 5.44 -10.08 4.47
N ASP A 106 6.11 -8.93 4.64
CA ASP A 106 5.75 -7.97 5.67
C ASP A 106 4.36 -7.39 5.41
N VAL A 107 3.52 -7.41 6.46
CA VAL A 107 2.18 -6.82 6.44
C VAL A 107 2.31 -5.32 6.66
N ILE A 108 2.37 -4.55 5.59
CA ILE A 108 2.56 -3.09 5.63
C ILE A 108 1.21 -2.36 5.70
N SER A 109 0.15 -2.96 5.17
CA SER A 109 -1.18 -2.35 5.09
C SER A 109 -2.14 -2.93 6.12
N ASN A 110 -3.06 -2.08 6.61
CA ASN A 110 -4.11 -2.47 7.56
C ASN A 110 -5.49 -2.45 6.88
N ASP A 111 -5.54 -2.85 5.64
CA ASP A 111 -6.71 -2.97 4.79
C ASP A 111 -6.83 -4.40 4.24
N GLU A 112 -7.71 -4.64 3.28
CA GLU A 112 -7.93 -5.94 2.64
C GLU A 112 -6.66 -6.50 1.99
N ILE A 113 -5.73 -5.62 1.55
CA ILE A 113 -4.41 -6.05 1.06
C ILE A 113 -3.58 -6.65 2.19
N GLY A 114 -3.64 -6.07 3.40
CA GLY A 114 -2.99 -6.64 4.58
C GLY A 114 -3.56 -8.01 4.96
N GLU A 115 -4.88 -8.20 4.92
CA GLU A 115 -5.53 -9.49 5.15
C GLU A 115 -5.15 -10.53 4.09
N LEU A 116 -5.06 -10.10 2.82
CA LEU A 116 -4.59 -10.95 1.73
C LEU A 116 -3.15 -11.42 1.98
N VAL A 117 -2.25 -10.52 2.38
CA VAL A 117 -0.85 -10.86 2.73
C VAL A 117 -0.80 -11.88 3.88
N ILE A 118 -1.59 -11.68 4.94
CA ILE A 118 -1.66 -12.61 6.08
C ILE A 118 -2.13 -14.00 5.62
N SER A 119 -3.16 -14.04 4.80
CA SER A 119 -3.72 -15.29 4.28
C SER A 119 -2.72 -16.01 3.38
N PHE A 120 -1.99 -15.25 2.57
CA PHE A 120 -0.96 -15.78 1.71
C PHE A 120 0.26 -16.30 2.48
N ASN A 121 0.68 -15.63 3.55
CA ASN A 121 1.73 -16.12 4.45
C ASN A 121 1.34 -17.44 5.11
N LYS A 122 0.07 -17.63 5.48
CA LYS A 122 -0.42 -18.93 5.97
C LYS A 122 -0.31 -20.01 4.89
N LEU A 123 -0.67 -19.69 3.66
CA LEU A 123 -0.55 -20.61 2.52
C LEU A 123 0.91 -21.02 2.30
N ILE A 124 1.84 -20.08 2.32
CA ILE A 124 3.29 -20.34 2.20
C ILE A 124 3.74 -21.32 3.30
N ASN A 125 3.34 -21.08 4.54
CA ASN A 125 3.72 -21.95 5.67
C ASN A 125 3.14 -23.36 5.52
N THR A 126 1.88 -23.50 5.07
CA THR A 126 1.27 -24.81 4.80
C THR A 126 2.00 -25.56 3.69
N TYR A 127 2.34 -24.85 2.60
CA TYR A 127 3.08 -25.43 1.49
C TYR A 127 4.48 -25.90 1.91
N ARG A 128 5.16 -25.13 2.77
CA ARG A 128 6.47 -25.52 3.33
C ARG A 128 6.39 -26.81 4.15
N ILE A 129 5.36 -26.95 4.98
CA ILE A 129 5.15 -28.16 5.79
C ILE A 129 4.94 -29.37 4.86
N LEU A 130 4.11 -29.22 3.82
CA LEU A 130 3.87 -30.28 2.85
C LEU A 130 5.13 -30.68 2.08
N ASP A 131 5.96 -29.71 1.67
CA ASP A 131 7.21 -29.99 0.98
C ASP A 131 8.23 -30.73 1.88
N THR A 132 8.31 -30.35 3.17
CA THR A 132 9.17 -31.08 4.12
C THR A 132 8.71 -32.51 4.35
N LEU A 133 7.40 -32.71 4.51
CA LEU A 133 6.82 -34.07 4.68
C LEU A 133 7.04 -34.94 3.42
N ALA A 134 6.86 -34.36 2.23
CA ALA A 134 7.09 -35.07 0.98
C ALA A 134 8.54 -35.49 0.79
N LYS A 135 9.50 -34.68 1.24
CA LYS A 135 10.93 -35.01 1.21
C LYS A 135 11.33 -36.08 2.22
N ASP A 136 10.69 -36.08 3.38
CA ASP A 136 10.95 -37.07 4.44
C ASP A 136 10.45 -38.46 4.04
N ASP A 137 9.28 -38.54 3.36
CA ASP A 137 8.70 -39.80 2.88
C ASP A 137 9.51 -40.41 1.71
N THR A 138 10.18 -39.59 0.92
CA THR A 138 11.06 -40.07 -0.15
C THR A 138 12.43 -40.59 0.36
N GLY A 139 12.91 -40.04 1.48
CA GLY A 139 14.18 -40.45 2.12
C GLY A 139 14.15 -41.82 2.83
N THR A 140 12.97 -42.34 3.14
CA THR A 140 12.79 -43.58 3.91
C THR A 140 12.71 -44.83 3.01
N LYS A 141 12.73 -44.68 1.67
CA LYS A 141 12.62 -45.81 0.72
C LYS A 141 13.94 -46.33 0.14
N GLU A 142 15.08 -45.80 0.60
CA GLU A 142 16.40 -46.30 0.20
C GLU A 142 17.12 -46.96 1.41
N VAL A 143 16.57 -48.09 1.91
CA VAL A 143 17.31 -49.08 2.74
C VAL A 143 16.92 -50.48 2.32
#